data_fd462888d5186e723f85e9fbf950d1d6
#
_entry.id   fd462888d5186e723f85e9fbf950d1d6
#
_cell.length_a   1.000
_cell.length_b   1.000
_cell.length_c   1.000
_cell.angle_alpha   90.00
_cell.angle_beta   90.00
_cell.angle_gamma   90.00
#
_symmetry.space_group_name_H-M   'P 1'
#
loop_
_entity.id
_entity.type
_entity.pdbx_description
1 polymer ?
#
loop_
_entity_poly.entity_id
_entity_poly.type
_entity_poly.pdbx_seq_one_letter_code
_entity_poly.pdbx_strand_id
1 'polypeptide(L)'
;MDYRIEKDTIGEIKVPQDKYWGAQTQRSKQNFKIGNEKMPIEIIKAFAHLKRAAAIVNNELGKLSDTKKTAITQACDEVLEGKFDEHFPLVVWQTGSGTQSNMNINEVVARRGNEILQQLGSEENIHPNDDINMSQSSNDTFPTAMHVAAYEEIYVRLLPALRQLKETLLEKEAAYMNIIKIGRTHLQDATPLTLGQEISGWRAMLEKSETMIEESAKHLLNLAIGGTAVGTGINADPTFGDKVAEQISEQTGYPFVSSDNKFHALTSHDEVVFVHGAIKGLAADLTKIANDVRWLASGPRSGIGEITIPANEPGSSIMPGKVNPTQSEALTMVAVQVFGNDAAIGFAASQGNFELNVYKPVIIYNFLQSVRLLADAMVSFDENCAQGLEPNIDVIEENVNRSLMLVTALNPHIGYEKAAEIAKLAFKDGSTLKEAAIKTGYLTEEQYDQWIDPAKMVNL
;
A
#
# COMPACT_ATOMS: atom_id res chain seq x y z
N MET A 1 17.47 -8.59 36.83
CA MET A 1 16.30 -9.12 36.10
C MET A 1 16.04 -10.52 36.62
N ASP A 2 14.84 -10.78 37.02
CA ASP A 2 14.43 -12.11 37.44
C ASP A 2 14.09 -12.94 36.22
N TYR A 3 14.40 -14.26 36.30
CA TYR A 3 14.18 -15.18 35.19
C TYR A 3 13.36 -16.36 35.69
N ARG A 4 12.54 -16.91 34.82
CA ARG A 4 11.95 -18.25 34.99
C ARG A 4 12.60 -19.23 34.04
N ILE A 5 12.49 -20.49 34.37
CA ILE A 5 12.94 -21.59 33.49
C ILE A 5 11.76 -22.05 32.66
N GLU A 6 11.92 -22.00 31.35
CA GLU A 6 11.01 -22.58 30.37
C GLU A 6 11.69 -23.76 29.70
N LYS A 7 10.91 -24.66 29.10
CA LYS A 7 11.43 -25.87 28.47
C LYS A 7 10.77 -26.14 27.13
N ASP A 8 11.55 -26.56 26.16
CA ASP A 8 11.09 -27.11 24.90
C ASP A 8 11.80 -28.47 24.61
N THR A 9 11.62 -28.98 23.39
CA THR A 9 12.21 -30.27 23.00
C THR A 9 13.73 -30.26 22.95
N ILE A 10 14.38 -29.10 22.93
CA ILE A 10 15.85 -28.97 22.96
C ILE A 10 16.38 -28.95 24.41
N GLY A 11 15.55 -28.46 25.35
CA GLY A 11 15.92 -28.39 26.76
C GLY A 11 15.47 -27.12 27.46
N GLU A 12 16.04 -26.86 28.64
CA GLU A 12 15.71 -25.69 29.45
C GLU A 12 16.37 -24.41 28.93
N ILE A 13 15.68 -23.28 29.13
CA ILE A 13 16.17 -21.97 28.80
C ILE A 13 15.60 -20.92 29.78
N LYS A 14 16.40 -19.88 30.08
CA LYS A 14 16.00 -18.78 30.94
C LYS A 14 15.21 -17.75 30.12
N VAL A 15 14.01 -17.41 30.56
CA VAL A 15 13.15 -16.36 29.99
C VAL A 15 12.92 -15.28 31.06
N PRO A 16 12.98 -13.98 30.73
CA PRO A 16 12.68 -12.93 31.69
C PRO A 16 11.29 -13.13 32.32
N GLN A 17 11.20 -12.93 33.64
CA GLN A 17 9.99 -13.25 34.41
C GLN A 17 8.77 -12.45 33.95
N ASP A 18 8.98 -11.20 33.54
CA ASP A 18 7.95 -10.25 33.11
C ASP A 18 7.44 -10.49 31.68
N LYS A 19 8.06 -11.38 30.90
CA LYS A 19 7.70 -11.60 29.49
C LYS A 19 6.74 -12.78 29.33
N TYR A 20 5.76 -12.62 28.41
CA TYR A 20 4.76 -13.66 28.14
C TYR A 20 5.24 -14.73 27.16
N TRP A 21 6.27 -14.46 26.35
CA TRP A 21 6.83 -15.48 25.46
C TRP A 21 7.52 -16.59 26.23
N GLY A 22 7.67 -17.77 25.58
CA GLY A 22 8.26 -18.96 26.17
C GLY A 22 9.64 -19.31 25.59
N ALA A 23 9.95 -20.61 25.63
CA ALA A 23 11.28 -21.15 25.30
C ALA A 23 11.62 -20.95 23.82
N GLN A 24 10.70 -21.23 22.89
CA GLN A 24 10.99 -21.18 21.45
C GLN A 24 11.23 -19.74 20.98
N THR A 25 10.44 -18.80 21.43
CA THR A 25 10.64 -17.37 21.15
C THR A 25 11.97 -16.89 21.74
N GLN A 26 12.31 -17.29 22.96
CA GLN A 26 13.58 -16.90 23.58
C GLN A 26 14.77 -17.43 22.79
N ARG A 27 14.73 -18.67 22.29
CA ARG A 27 15.79 -19.21 21.41
C ARG A 27 15.90 -18.44 20.11
N SER A 28 14.79 -18.15 19.46
CA SER A 28 14.78 -17.36 18.23
C SER A 28 15.44 -15.99 18.44
N LYS A 29 15.07 -15.31 19.53
CA LYS A 29 15.66 -14.02 19.90
C LYS A 29 17.16 -14.08 20.15
N GLN A 30 17.67 -15.19 20.67
CA GLN A 30 19.10 -15.40 20.89
C GLN A 30 19.86 -15.76 19.62
N ASN A 31 19.23 -16.55 18.73
CA ASN A 31 19.86 -17.10 17.54
C ASN A 31 19.85 -16.12 16.35
N PHE A 32 18.80 -15.33 16.19
CA PHE A 32 18.61 -14.43 15.04
C PHE A 32 18.82 -12.95 15.44
N LYS A 33 20.06 -12.59 15.73
CA LYS A 33 20.46 -11.19 15.99
C LYS A 33 20.82 -10.49 14.67
N ILE A 34 19.83 -10.38 13.79
CA ILE A 34 19.99 -9.87 12.42
C ILE A 34 19.04 -8.69 12.23
N GLY A 35 19.58 -7.53 11.91
CA GLY A 35 18.78 -6.31 11.66
C GLY A 35 17.96 -5.86 12.86
N ASN A 36 17.04 -4.91 12.60
CA ASN A 36 16.13 -4.37 13.60
C ASN A 36 14.65 -4.49 13.15
N GLU A 37 14.42 -5.00 11.96
CA GLU A 37 13.11 -5.15 11.35
C GLU A 37 12.35 -6.26 12.09
N LYS A 38 11.35 -5.87 12.87
CA LYS A 38 10.47 -6.79 13.59
C LYS A 38 9.32 -7.26 12.71
N MET A 39 8.79 -8.43 13.06
CA MET A 39 7.53 -8.89 12.47
C MET A 39 6.45 -7.84 12.69
N PRO A 40 5.73 -7.44 11.62
CA PRO A 40 4.66 -6.45 11.72
C PRO A 40 3.58 -6.89 12.69
N ILE A 41 3.03 -5.93 13.45
CA ILE A 41 1.99 -6.21 14.44
C ILE A 41 0.70 -6.71 13.76
N GLU A 42 0.46 -6.33 12.53
CA GLU A 42 -0.66 -6.76 11.70
C GLU A 42 -0.65 -8.30 11.51
N ILE A 43 0.52 -8.90 11.37
CA ILE A 43 0.68 -10.37 11.34
C ILE A 43 0.30 -10.99 12.69
N ILE A 44 0.70 -10.37 13.79
CA ILE A 44 0.36 -10.86 15.13
C ILE A 44 -1.15 -10.81 15.36
N LYS A 45 -1.82 -9.74 14.93
CA LYS A 45 -3.28 -9.63 14.98
C LYS A 45 -3.97 -10.68 14.12
N ALA A 46 -3.48 -10.89 12.89
CA ALA A 46 -4.00 -11.95 12.02
C ALA A 46 -3.84 -13.34 12.64
N PHE A 47 -2.71 -13.61 13.29
CA PHE A 47 -2.54 -14.84 14.09
C PHE A 47 -3.54 -14.91 15.26
N ALA A 48 -3.81 -13.82 15.96
CA ALA A 48 -4.77 -13.82 17.05
C ALA A 48 -6.19 -14.18 16.55
N HIS A 49 -6.63 -13.64 15.42
CA HIS A 49 -7.87 -14.07 14.77
C HIS A 49 -7.87 -15.55 14.43
N LEU A 50 -6.79 -16.05 13.84
CA LEU A 50 -6.63 -17.47 13.51
C LEU A 50 -6.67 -18.36 14.76
N LYS A 51 -5.91 -18.05 15.81
CA LYS A 51 -5.86 -18.86 17.03
C LYS A 51 -7.20 -18.87 17.78
N ARG A 52 -7.88 -17.72 17.79
CA ARG A 52 -9.24 -17.60 18.31
C ARG A 52 -10.22 -18.51 17.54
N ALA A 53 -10.20 -18.43 16.21
CA ALA A 53 -11.02 -19.28 15.34
C ALA A 53 -10.72 -20.76 15.53
N ALA A 54 -9.45 -21.14 15.57
CA ALA A 54 -9.01 -22.53 15.78
C ALA A 54 -9.47 -23.09 17.14
N ALA A 55 -9.43 -22.30 18.21
CA ALA A 55 -9.92 -22.72 19.52
C ALA A 55 -11.42 -22.97 19.51
N ILE A 56 -12.21 -22.12 18.86
CA ILE A 56 -13.67 -22.31 18.70
C ILE A 56 -13.96 -23.57 17.93
N VAL A 57 -13.33 -23.77 16.79
CA VAL A 57 -13.55 -24.95 15.92
C VAL A 57 -13.10 -26.25 16.60
N ASN A 58 -11.92 -26.28 17.27
CA ASN A 58 -11.48 -27.45 18.01
C ASN A 58 -12.41 -27.81 19.18
N ASN A 59 -13.04 -26.82 19.80
CA ASN A 59 -14.06 -27.05 20.82
C ASN A 59 -15.34 -27.64 20.20
N GLU A 60 -15.84 -27.09 19.08
CA GLU A 60 -16.99 -27.65 18.34
C GLU A 60 -16.78 -29.11 17.91
N LEU A 61 -15.53 -29.42 17.52
CA LEU A 61 -15.14 -30.79 17.15
C LEU A 61 -14.88 -31.71 18.37
N GLY A 62 -15.14 -31.23 19.59
CA GLY A 62 -14.97 -31.99 20.82
C GLY A 62 -13.54 -32.27 21.23
N LYS A 63 -12.57 -31.57 20.66
CA LYS A 63 -11.14 -31.76 20.92
C LYS A 63 -10.60 -30.84 22.02
N LEU A 64 -11.27 -29.72 22.30
CA LEU A 64 -10.87 -28.72 23.28
C LEU A 64 -12.02 -28.48 24.25
N SER A 65 -11.73 -28.37 25.56
CA SER A 65 -12.77 -28.10 26.57
C SER A 65 -13.35 -26.68 26.45
N ASP A 66 -14.58 -26.48 26.95
CA ASP A 66 -15.21 -25.16 26.99
C ASP A 66 -14.41 -24.16 27.81
N THR A 67 -13.80 -24.60 28.90
CA THR A 67 -13.00 -23.76 29.79
C THR A 67 -11.73 -23.27 29.10
N LYS A 68 -10.99 -24.18 28.43
CA LYS A 68 -9.80 -23.80 27.64
C LYS A 68 -10.18 -22.89 26.46
N LYS A 69 -11.25 -23.22 25.72
CA LYS A 69 -11.72 -22.34 24.62
C LYS A 69 -11.97 -20.93 25.13
N THR A 70 -12.69 -20.78 26.23
CA THR A 70 -13.00 -19.46 26.83
C THR A 70 -11.74 -18.69 27.17
N ALA A 71 -10.77 -19.34 27.82
CA ALA A 71 -9.52 -18.70 28.20
C ALA A 71 -8.66 -18.31 26.99
N ILE A 72 -8.59 -19.17 25.96
CA ILE A 72 -7.83 -18.91 24.72
C ILE A 72 -8.45 -17.76 23.93
N THR A 73 -9.78 -17.75 23.73
CA THR A 73 -10.45 -16.69 22.99
C THR A 73 -10.30 -15.35 23.69
N GLN A 74 -10.46 -15.28 25.01
CA GLN A 74 -10.21 -14.06 25.76
C GLN A 74 -8.76 -13.59 25.66
N ALA A 75 -7.78 -14.48 25.75
CA ALA A 75 -6.37 -14.10 25.59
C ALA A 75 -6.08 -13.57 24.18
N CYS A 76 -6.70 -14.16 23.12
CA CYS A 76 -6.60 -13.65 21.75
C CYS A 76 -7.25 -12.27 21.61
N ASP A 77 -8.41 -12.03 22.21
CA ASP A 77 -9.07 -10.71 22.21
C ASP A 77 -8.17 -9.64 22.86
N GLU A 78 -7.49 -9.96 23.95
CA GLU A 78 -6.54 -9.05 24.60
C GLU A 78 -5.30 -8.77 23.73
N VAL A 79 -4.86 -9.73 22.89
CA VAL A 79 -3.81 -9.49 21.88
C VAL A 79 -4.31 -8.54 20.80
N LEU A 80 -5.53 -8.74 20.31
CA LEU A 80 -6.14 -7.86 19.28
C LEU A 80 -6.30 -6.41 19.79
N GLU A 81 -6.54 -6.24 21.08
CA GLU A 81 -6.58 -4.94 21.75
C GLU A 81 -5.19 -4.29 21.94
N GLY A 82 -4.11 -4.98 21.59
CA GLY A 82 -2.74 -4.48 21.69
C GLY A 82 -2.11 -4.54 23.10
N LYS A 83 -2.73 -5.25 24.04
CA LYS A 83 -2.23 -5.35 25.43
C LYS A 83 -0.88 -6.07 25.56
N PHE A 84 -0.50 -6.83 24.54
CA PHE A 84 0.72 -7.66 24.53
C PHE A 84 1.73 -7.33 23.44
N ASP A 85 1.64 -6.18 22.77
CA ASP A 85 2.48 -5.83 21.63
C ASP A 85 3.99 -5.94 21.93
N GLU A 86 4.42 -5.60 23.15
CA GLU A 86 5.81 -5.72 23.58
C GLU A 86 6.31 -7.17 23.76
N HIS A 87 5.40 -8.14 23.70
CA HIS A 87 5.73 -9.56 23.86
C HIS A 87 5.95 -10.30 22.53
N PHE A 88 6.01 -9.54 21.41
CA PHE A 88 6.31 -10.04 20.06
C PHE A 88 7.62 -9.43 19.55
N PRO A 89 8.79 -9.88 20.09
CA PRO A 89 10.07 -9.22 19.86
C PRO A 89 10.82 -9.71 18.63
N LEU A 90 10.29 -10.71 17.89
CA LEU A 90 11.03 -11.41 16.86
C LEU A 90 11.29 -10.57 15.63
N VAL A 91 12.48 -10.73 15.05
CA VAL A 91 12.85 -10.08 13.80
C VAL A 91 12.29 -10.84 12.59
N VAL A 92 12.20 -10.16 11.47
CA VAL A 92 11.81 -10.73 10.16
C VAL A 92 12.81 -11.81 9.72
N TRP A 93 14.09 -11.63 10.02
CA TRP A 93 15.21 -12.50 9.66
C TRP A 93 15.28 -13.71 10.59
N GLN A 94 14.28 -14.59 10.50
CA GLN A 94 14.09 -15.80 11.28
C GLN A 94 13.93 -17.01 10.35
N THR A 95 13.46 -18.15 10.85
CA THR A 95 13.13 -19.29 9.98
C THR A 95 12.10 -18.87 8.93
N GLY A 96 12.35 -19.22 7.68
CA GLY A 96 11.56 -18.76 6.54
C GLY A 96 10.14 -19.33 6.48
N SER A 97 9.85 -20.40 7.25
CA SER A 97 8.49 -20.92 7.43
C SER A 97 7.63 -20.07 8.37
N GLY A 98 8.26 -19.20 9.18
CA GLY A 98 7.59 -18.40 10.20
C GLY A 98 7.23 -19.17 11.47
N THR A 99 7.83 -20.33 11.68
CA THR A 99 7.54 -21.18 12.86
C THR A 99 7.76 -20.45 14.18
N GLN A 100 8.81 -19.63 14.32
CA GLN A 100 9.05 -18.91 15.56
C GLN A 100 7.96 -17.86 15.82
N SER A 101 7.45 -17.19 14.81
CA SER A 101 6.33 -16.24 14.97
C SER A 101 5.04 -16.95 15.35
N ASN A 102 4.74 -18.11 14.74
CA ASN A 102 3.61 -18.94 15.14
C ASN A 102 3.75 -19.41 16.59
N MET A 103 4.96 -19.82 17.02
CA MET A 103 5.18 -20.22 18.40
C MET A 103 5.16 -19.04 19.36
N ASN A 104 5.59 -17.86 18.95
CA ASN A 104 5.51 -16.65 19.77
C ASN A 104 4.07 -16.34 20.18
N ILE A 105 3.13 -16.33 19.24
CA ILE A 105 1.72 -16.12 19.57
C ILE A 105 1.17 -17.28 20.41
N ASN A 106 1.52 -18.53 20.10
CA ASN A 106 1.10 -19.69 20.89
C ASN A 106 1.56 -19.59 22.35
N GLU A 107 2.81 -19.20 22.58
CA GLU A 107 3.39 -19.07 23.93
C GLU A 107 2.75 -17.93 24.72
N VAL A 108 2.54 -16.76 24.09
CA VAL A 108 1.89 -15.61 24.73
C VAL A 108 0.43 -15.93 25.10
N VAL A 109 -0.33 -16.50 24.17
CA VAL A 109 -1.73 -16.85 24.40
C VAL A 109 -1.85 -17.97 25.44
N ALA A 110 -0.97 -18.98 25.41
CA ALA A 110 -1.00 -20.06 26.40
C ALA A 110 -0.72 -19.54 27.81
N ARG A 111 0.30 -18.69 27.99
CA ARG A 111 0.59 -18.10 29.31
C ARG A 111 -0.55 -17.25 29.81
N ARG A 112 -1.09 -16.35 28.98
CA ARG A 112 -2.24 -15.51 29.37
C ARG A 112 -3.48 -16.36 29.65
N GLY A 113 -3.75 -17.35 28.80
CA GLY A 113 -4.85 -18.28 28.98
C GLY A 113 -4.77 -19.04 30.31
N ASN A 114 -3.56 -19.45 30.73
CA ASN A 114 -3.37 -20.10 32.05
C ASN A 114 -3.66 -19.16 33.22
N GLU A 115 -3.32 -17.87 33.13
CA GLU A 115 -3.71 -16.88 34.13
C GLU A 115 -5.25 -16.72 34.20
N ILE A 116 -5.91 -16.74 33.04
CA ILE A 116 -7.38 -16.67 32.97
C ILE A 116 -8.00 -17.95 33.56
N LEU A 117 -7.45 -19.13 33.26
CA LEU A 117 -7.92 -20.40 33.87
C LEU A 117 -7.84 -20.35 35.40
N GLN A 118 -6.74 -19.84 35.95
CA GLN A 118 -6.60 -19.67 37.41
C GLN A 118 -7.65 -18.71 37.97
N GLN A 119 -7.95 -17.61 37.27
CA GLN A 119 -9.01 -16.68 37.71
C GLN A 119 -10.42 -17.31 37.67
N LEU A 120 -10.63 -18.25 36.74
CA LEU A 120 -11.87 -19.03 36.63
C LEU A 120 -11.92 -20.19 37.63
N GLY A 121 -10.86 -20.43 38.41
CA GLY A 121 -10.78 -21.55 39.37
C GLY A 121 -10.63 -22.92 38.72
N SER A 122 -10.13 -22.98 37.47
CA SER A 122 -9.90 -24.22 36.75
C SER A 122 -8.52 -24.80 37.09
N GLU A 123 -8.45 -26.13 37.21
CA GLU A 123 -7.19 -26.90 37.34
C GLU A 123 -6.59 -27.29 35.98
N GLU A 124 -7.28 -27.02 34.89
CA GLU A 124 -6.77 -27.27 33.52
C GLU A 124 -5.53 -26.43 33.22
N ASN A 125 -4.73 -26.87 32.26
CA ASN A 125 -3.55 -26.17 31.79
C ASN A 125 -3.57 -26.08 30.27
N ILE A 126 -3.23 -24.92 29.71
CA ILE A 126 -3.11 -24.69 28.28
C ILE A 126 -1.65 -24.82 27.88
N HIS A 127 -1.38 -25.71 26.93
CA HIS A 127 -0.05 -25.91 26.34
C HIS A 127 0.05 -25.27 24.95
N PRO A 128 1.16 -24.55 24.65
CA PRO A 128 1.30 -23.84 23.36
C PRO A 128 1.17 -24.74 22.13
N ASN A 129 1.72 -25.96 22.17
CA ASN A 129 1.66 -26.89 21.04
C ASN A 129 0.38 -27.72 21.03
N ASP A 130 -0.02 -28.27 22.19
CA ASP A 130 -1.09 -29.25 22.24
C ASP A 130 -2.48 -28.63 22.17
N ASP A 131 -2.65 -27.42 22.72
CA ASP A 131 -3.95 -26.73 22.77
C ASP A 131 -4.03 -25.57 21.77
N ILE A 132 -3.08 -24.62 21.78
CA ILE A 132 -3.14 -23.44 20.90
C ILE A 132 -2.88 -23.82 19.45
N ASN A 133 -1.93 -24.74 19.20
CA ASN A 133 -1.57 -25.19 17.86
C ASN A 133 -2.31 -26.46 17.41
N MET A 134 -3.30 -26.89 18.16
CA MET A 134 -4.09 -28.09 17.86
C MET A 134 -4.66 -28.06 16.44
N SER A 135 -4.52 -29.14 15.70
CA SER A 135 -4.96 -29.29 14.30
C SER A 135 -4.26 -28.39 13.29
N GLN A 136 -3.12 -27.80 13.63
CA GLN A 136 -2.40 -26.80 12.83
C GLN A 136 -0.92 -27.15 12.67
N SER A 137 -0.29 -26.49 11.70
CA SER A 137 1.16 -26.38 11.54
C SER A 137 1.52 -24.92 11.33
N SER A 138 2.75 -24.50 11.64
CA SER A 138 3.24 -23.18 11.20
C SER A 138 3.20 -23.04 9.67
N ASN A 139 3.23 -24.15 8.95
CA ASN A 139 3.25 -24.17 7.49
C ASN A 139 1.94 -23.70 6.88
N ASP A 140 0.78 -23.99 7.50
CA ASP A 140 -0.54 -23.50 7.05
C ASP A 140 -1.00 -22.25 7.81
N THR A 141 -0.58 -22.06 9.08
CA THR A 141 -1.00 -20.89 9.87
C THR A 141 -0.33 -19.60 9.41
N PHE A 142 0.98 -19.62 9.10
CA PHE A 142 1.67 -18.40 8.70
C PHE A 142 1.15 -17.83 7.37
N PRO A 143 1.00 -18.60 6.27
CA PRO A 143 0.40 -18.08 5.04
C PRO A 143 -1.06 -17.66 5.22
N THR A 144 -1.82 -18.30 6.10
CA THR A 144 -3.16 -17.82 6.48
C THR A 144 -3.11 -16.44 7.11
N ALA A 145 -2.22 -16.23 8.10
CA ALA A 145 -2.03 -14.93 8.72
C ALA A 145 -1.52 -13.86 7.72
N MET A 146 -0.66 -14.24 6.76
CA MET A 146 -0.22 -13.35 5.68
C MET A 146 -1.41 -12.82 4.88
N HIS A 147 -2.30 -13.69 4.43
CA HIS A 147 -3.45 -13.31 3.62
C HIS A 147 -4.43 -12.46 4.40
N VAL A 148 -4.73 -12.82 5.64
CA VAL A 148 -5.64 -12.03 6.51
C VAL A 148 -5.06 -10.64 6.74
N ALA A 149 -3.81 -10.52 7.17
CA ALA A 149 -3.18 -9.22 7.42
C ALA A 149 -3.09 -8.36 6.16
N ALA A 150 -2.70 -8.95 5.03
CA ALA A 150 -2.59 -8.23 3.76
C ALA A 150 -3.95 -7.70 3.28
N TYR A 151 -4.99 -8.52 3.37
CA TYR A 151 -6.34 -8.14 2.97
C TYR A 151 -6.88 -7.01 3.85
N GLU A 152 -6.81 -7.17 5.17
CA GLU A 152 -7.27 -6.16 6.11
C GLU A 152 -6.58 -4.81 5.90
N GLU A 153 -5.25 -4.79 5.80
CA GLU A 153 -4.49 -3.54 5.65
C GLU A 153 -4.78 -2.83 4.32
N ILE A 154 -5.09 -3.56 3.26
CA ILE A 154 -5.58 -2.95 2.01
C ILE A 154 -6.89 -2.19 2.27
N TYR A 155 -7.86 -2.82 2.94
CA TYR A 155 -9.19 -2.25 3.12
C TYR A 155 -9.31 -1.22 4.25
N VAL A 156 -8.53 -1.38 5.34
CA VAL A 156 -8.61 -0.44 6.48
C VAL A 156 -7.64 0.73 6.37
N ARG A 157 -6.59 0.62 5.53
CA ARG A 157 -5.54 1.64 5.46
C ARG A 157 -5.28 2.16 4.05
N LEU A 158 -4.97 1.29 3.08
CA LEU A 158 -4.54 1.72 1.74
C LEU A 158 -5.67 2.37 0.96
N LEU A 159 -6.80 1.67 0.80
CA LEU A 159 -7.94 2.19 0.04
C LEU A 159 -8.57 3.45 0.62
N PRO A 160 -8.75 3.60 1.94
CA PRO A 160 -9.21 4.87 2.51
C PRO A 160 -8.28 6.04 2.19
N ALA A 161 -6.97 5.87 2.29
CA ALA A 161 -5.99 6.92 1.96
C ALA A 161 -6.01 7.29 0.47
N LEU A 162 -6.13 6.29 -0.40
CA LEU A 162 -6.27 6.50 -1.85
C LEU A 162 -7.55 7.27 -2.18
N ARG A 163 -8.68 6.89 -1.56
CA ARG A 163 -9.97 7.56 -1.76
C ARG A 163 -9.96 9.00 -1.28
N GLN A 164 -9.31 9.29 -0.17
CA GLN A 164 -9.14 10.65 0.35
C GLN A 164 -8.42 11.54 -0.68
N LEU A 165 -7.26 11.13 -1.18
CA LEU A 165 -6.52 11.89 -2.18
C LEU A 165 -7.31 12.01 -3.50
N LYS A 166 -7.99 10.95 -3.93
CA LYS A 166 -8.84 10.96 -5.13
C LYS A 166 -9.97 11.98 -5.02
N GLU A 167 -10.62 12.11 -3.86
CA GLU A 167 -11.69 13.10 -3.63
C GLU A 167 -11.16 14.52 -3.71
N THR A 168 -10.03 14.83 -3.08
CA THR A 168 -9.38 16.14 -3.22
C THR A 168 -9.06 16.47 -4.67
N LEU A 169 -8.55 15.52 -5.45
CA LEU A 169 -8.30 15.74 -6.87
C LEU A 169 -9.59 15.96 -7.67
N LEU A 170 -10.68 15.29 -7.31
CA LEU A 170 -12.00 15.52 -7.92
C LEU A 170 -12.51 16.95 -7.67
N GLU A 171 -12.36 17.45 -6.44
CA GLU A 171 -12.70 18.83 -6.10
C GLU A 171 -11.86 19.84 -6.89
N LYS A 172 -10.54 19.62 -7.00
CA LYS A 172 -9.64 20.48 -7.77
C LYS A 172 -9.91 20.40 -9.27
N GLU A 173 -10.21 19.23 -9.82
CA GLU A 173 -10.67 19.05 -11.20
C GLU A 173 -11.87 19.94 -11.50
N ALA A 174 -12.90 19.88 -10.67
CA ALA A 174 -14.12 20.67 -10.83
C ALA A 174 -13.86 22.19 -10.71
N ALA A 175 -13.07 22.59 -9.71
CA ALA A 175 -12.75 23.99 -9.45
C ALA A 175 -11.96 24.64 -10.62
N TYR A 176 -11.10 23.89 -11.29
CA TYR A 176 -10.17 24.41 -12.30
C TYR A 176 -10.52 23.99 -13.73
N MET A 177 -11.74 23.47 -13.96
CA MET A 177 -12.19 22.99 -15.27
C MET A 177 -12.20 24.07 -16.35
N ASN A 178 -12.41 25.33 -15.99
CA ASN A 178 -12.46 26.43 -16.92
C ASN A 178 -11.13 27.22 -17.08
N ILE A 179 -10.04 26.77 -16.44
CA ILE A 179 -8.74 27.42 -16.51
C ILE A 179 -7.95 26.82 -17.66
N ILE A 180 -7.91 27.55 -18.78
CA ILE A 180 -7.22 27.15 -20.00
C ILE A 180 -5.71 27.38 -19.82
N LYS A 181 -4.91 26.34 -20.08
CA LYS A 181 -3.46 26.36 -20.03
C LYS A 181 -2.86 25.67 -21.26
N ILE A 182 -1.56 25.82 -21.48
CA ILE A 182 -0.87 25.02 -22.50
C ILE A 182 -0.68 23.58 -21.98
N GLY A 183 -0.88 22.61 -22.89
CA GLY A 183 -0.43 21.24 -22.66
C GLY A 183 1.07 21.09 -22.91
N ARG A 184 1.65 20.02 -22.39
CA ARG A 184 3.04 19.64 -22.66
C ARG A 184 3.15 18.16 -22.99
N THR A 185 3.84 17.87 -24.09
CA THR A 185 4.29 16.51 -24.44
C THR A 185 5.80 16.56 -24.65
N HIS A 186 6.53 15.56 -24.18
CA HIS A 186 8.00 15.58 -24.18
C HIS A 186 8.62 16.77 -23.43
N LEU A 187 7.90 17.37 -22.48
CA LEU A 187 8.21 18.65 -21.80
C LEU A 187 8.28 19.84 -22.78
N GLN A 188 7.76 19.70 -24.00
CA GLN A 188 7.64 20.76 -24.99
C GLN A 188 6.20 21.26 -25.04
N ASP A 189 6.04 22.54 -25.43
CA ASP A 189 4.74 23.15 -25.60
C ASP A 189 3.86 22.38 -26.59
N ALA A 190 2.63 22.15 -26.21
CA ALA A 190 1.61 21.48 -27.02
C ALA A 190 0.32 22.30 -27.08
N THR A 191 -0.71 21.73 -27.67
CA THR A 191 -2.03 22.37 -27.78
C THR A 191 -2.66 22.57 -26.38
N PRO A 192 -3.57 23.57 -26.25
CA PRO A 192 -4.23 23.85 -24.98
C PRO A 192 -5.05 22.68 -24.44
N LEU A 193 -5.16 22.63 -23.12
CA LEU A 193 -6.13 21.90 -22.34
C LEU A 193 -6.52 22.77 -21.15
N THR A 194 -7.41 22.32 -20.30
CA THR A 194 -7.65 23.01 -19.02
C THR A 194 -6.88 22.37 -17.88
N LEU A 195 -6.60 23.15 -16.82
CA LEU A 195 -5.99 22.62 -15.61
C LEU A 195 -6.88 21.52 -14.97
N GLY A 196 -8.21 21.68 -15.02
CA GLY A 196 -9.14 20.65 -14.58
C GLY A 196 -9.01 19.36 -15.40
N GLN A 197 -8.85 19.43 -16.74
CA GLN A 197 -8.60 18.25 -17.58
C GLN A 197 -7.27 17.57 -17.24
N GLU A 198 -6.20 18.32 -16.92
CA GLU A 198 -4.92 17.77 -16.49
C GLU A 198 -5.07 17.01 -15.17
N ILE A 199 -5.75 17.60 -14.18
CA ILE A 199 -6.04 16.99 -12.87
C ILE A 199 -6.98 15.80 -13.01
N SER A 200 -7.92 15.81 -13.95
CA SER A 200 -8.80 14.66 -14.24
C SER A 200 -8.00 13.42 -14.63
N GLY A 201 -6.88 13.60 -15.33
CA GLY A 201 -5.95 12.53 -15.65
C GLY A 201 -5.32 11.92 -14.38
N TRP A 202 -4.91 12.74 -13.43
CA TRP A 202 -4.37 12.27 -12.14
C TRP A 202 -5.42 11.53 -11.33
N ARG A 203 -6.63 12.08 -11.22
CA ARG A 203 -7.75 11.42 -10.53
C ARG A 203 -8.10 10.08 -11.17
N ALA A 204 -8.16 10.02 -12.49
CA ALA A 204 -8.47 8.77 -13.21
C ALA A 204 -7.40 7.68 -12.99
N MET A 205 -6.12 8.04 -12.83
CA MET A 205 -5.06 7.09 -12.45
C MET A 205 -5.37 6.44 -11.10
N LEU A 206 -5.75 7.23 -10.09
CA LEU A 206 -6.11 6.72 -8.76
C LEU A 206 -7.37 5.85 -8.81
N GLU A 207 -8.38 6.25 -9.56
CA GLU A 207 -9.61 5.47 -9.76
C GLU A 207 -9.33 4.08 -10.38
N LYS A 208 -8.45 4.03 -11.38
CA LYS A 208 -8.04 2.77 -12.00
C LYS A 208 -7.21 1.91 -11.06
N SER A 209 -6.27 2.52 -10.33
CA SER A 209 -5.47 1.82 -9.33
C SER A 209 -6.33 1.26 -8.20
N GLU A 210 -7.35 1.99 -7.72
CA GLU A 210 -8.33 1.48 -6.76
C GLU A 210 -9.00 0.21 -7.27
N THR A 211 -9.56 0.25 -8.48
CA THR A 211 -10.22 -0.91 -9.10
C THR A 211 -9.27 -2.11 -9.22
N MET A 212 -8.05 -1.90 -9.72
CA MET A 212 -7.08 -2.98 -9.88
C MET A 212 -6.66 -3.60 -8.53
N ILE A 213 -6.52 -2.79 -7.49
CA ILE A 213 -6.19 -3.27 -6.14
C ILE A 213 -7.36 -4.08 -5.59
N GLU A 214 -8.60 -3.58 -5.66
CA GLU A 214 -9.79 -4.30 -5.18
C GLU A 214 -10.02 -5.63 -5.92
N GLU A 215 -9.82 -5.65 -7.23
CA GLU A 215 -9.95 -6.86 -8.02
C GLU A 215 -8.88 -7.90 -7.67
N SER A 216 -7.63 -7.47 -7.55
CA SER A 216 -6.51 -8.36 -7.21
C SER A 216 -6.59 -8.87 -5.76
N ALA A 217 -7.02 -8.04 -4.81
CA ALA A 217 -7.12 -8.40 -3.40
C ALA A 217 -8.03 -9.60 -3.14
N LYS A 218 -9.01 -9.87 -4.00
CA LYS A 218 -9.90 -11.04 -3.90
C LYS A 218 -9.13 -12.37 -3.87
N HIS A 219 -7.95 -12.43 -4.46
CA HIS A 219 -7.10 -13.62 -4.42
C HIS A 219 -6.55 -13.93 -3.02
N LEU A 220 -6.45 -12.94 -2.14
CA LEU A 220 -6.03 -13.13 -0.74
C LEU A 220 -7.12 -13.75 0.14
N LEU A 221 -8.35 -13.88 -0.34
CA LEU A 221 -9.45 -14.47 0.42
C LEU A 221 -9.30 -15.98 0.63
N ASN A 222 -8.44 -16.65 -0.15
CA ASN A 222 -8.20 -18.09 -0.06
C ASN A 222 -7.12 -18.40 0.98
N LEU A 223 -7.48 -19.14 2.04
CA LEU A 223 -6.61 -19.40 3.18
C LEU A 223 -5.99 -20.79 3.13
N ALA A 224 -4.73 -20.90 3.54
CA ALA A 224 -3.98 -22.17 3.58
C ALA A 224 -4.40 -23.10 4.74
N ILE A 225 -5.12 -22.57 5.73
CA ILE A 225 -5.48 -23.30 6.94
C ILE A 225 -6.20 -24.63 6.62
N GLY A 226 -5.84 -25.68 7.34
CA GLY A 226 -6.30 -27.05 7.10
C GLY A 226 -5.30 -27.90 6.33
N GLY A 227 -4.25 -27.30 5.70
CA GLY A 227 -3.20 -28.05 5.00
C GLY A 227 -2.23 -28.77 5.95
N THR A 228 -2.08 -28.25 7.15
CA THR A 228 -1.12 -28.71 8.16
C THR A 228 0.33 -28.73 7.65
N ALA A 229 1.06 -29.82 7.80
CA ALA A 229 2.50 -29.88 7.55
C ALA A 229 2.91 -29.76 6.08
N VAL A 230 2.19 -30.45 5.17
CA VAL A 230 2.56 -30.58 3.75
C VAL A 230 1.37 -30.42 2.78
N GLY A 231 0.17 -30.08 3.29
CA GLY A 231 -1.03 -29.91 2.48
C GLY A 231 -2.05 -31.08 2.59
N THR A 232 -1.71 -32.16 3.27
CA THR A 232 -2.58 -33.36 3.40
C THR A 232 -3.58 -33.29 4.55
N GLY A 233 -3.48 -32.27 5.42
CA GLY A 233 -4.35 -32.12 6.59
C GLY A 233 -4.11 -33.16 7.70
N ILE A 234 -2.90 -33.70 7.81
CA ILE A 234 -2.59 -34.71 8.82
C ILE A 234 -2.93 -34.20 10.23
N ASN A 235 -3.58 -35.06 11.03
CA ASN A 235 -4.03 -34.80 12.41
C ASN A 235 -5.14 -33.73 12.56
N ALA A 236 -5.63 -33.13 11.47
CA ALA A 236 -6.79 -32.25 11.47
C ALA A 236 -8.06 -32.99 11.06
N ASP A 237 -9.21 -32.51 11.52
CA ASP A 237 -10.50 -32.92 10.98
C ASP A 237 -10.62 -32.40 9.54
N PRO A 238 -11.20 -33.17 8.60
CA PRO A 238 -11.34 -32.71 7.22
C PRO A 238 -12.11 -31.39 7.04
N THR A 239 -12.99 -31.04 7.98
CA THR A 239 -13.77 -29.78 7.97
C THR A 239 -13.07 -28.63 8.68
N PHE A 240 -11.94 -28.87 9.32
CA PHE A 240 -11.27 -27.88 10.16
C PHE A 240 -10.91 -26.60 9.40
N GLY A 241 -10.33 -26.72 8.21
CA GLY A 241 -9.91 -25.58 7.39
C GLY A 241 -11.08 -24.68 7.02
N ASP A 242 -12.20 -25.28 6.56
CA ASP A 242 -13.39 -24.54 6.14
C ASP A 242 -14.03 -23.81 7.32
N LYS A 243 -14.21 -24.50 8.44
CA LYS A 243 -14.78 -23.92 9.66
C LYS A 243 -13.92 -22.80 10.24
N VAL A 244 -12.60 -22.92 10.21
CA VAL A 244 -11.69 -21.87 10.68
C VAL A 244 -11.75 -20.65 9.76
N ALA A 245 -11.82 -20.84 8.44
CA ALA A 245 -11.99 -19.74 7.50
C ALA A 245 -13.33 -19.02 7.72
N GLU A 246 -14.42 -19.75 7.97
CA GLU A 246 -15.73 -19.19 8.32
C GLU A 246 -15.65 -18.36 9.61
N GLN A 247 -15.02 -18.89 10.67
CA GLN A 247 -14.83 -18.18 11.93
C GLN A 247 -13.97 -16.90 11.77
N ILE A 248 -12.93 -16.92 10.93
CA ILE A 248 -12.14 -15.72 10.60
C ILE A 248 -13.03 -14.71 9.87
N SER A 249 -13.87 -15.16 8.94
CA SER A 249 -14.82 -14.30 8.22
C SER A 249 -15.80 -13.61 9.15
N GLU A 250 -16.37 -14.33 10.12
CA GLU A 250 -17.26 -13.76 11.13
C GLU A 250 -16.57 -12.71 12.01
N GLN A 251 -15.30 -12.94 12.38
CA GLN A 251 -14.54 -12.04 13.23
C GLN A 251 -14.13 -10.75 12.52
N THR A 252 -13.76 -10.84 11.24
CA THR A 252 -13.19 -9.73 10.47
C THR A 252 -14.22 -9.01 9.61
N GLY A 253 -15.34 -9.66 9.30
CA GLY A 253 -16.36 -9.17 8.36
C GLY A 253 -15.96 -9.33 6.89
N TYR A 254 -14.86 -10.04 6.57
CA TYR A 254 -14.41 -10.31 5.20
C TYR A 254 -14.67 -11.77 4.81
N PRO A 255 -14.99 -12.06 3.53
CA PRO A 255 -15.47 -13.38 3.10
C PRO A 255 -14.30 -14.36 2.82
N PHE A 256 -13.48 -14.65 3.80
CA PHE A 256 -12.41 -15.63 3.67
C PHE A 256 -12.95 -17.05 3.49
N VAL A 257 -12.27 -17.83 2.67
CA VAL A 257 -12.58 -19.24 2.41
C VAL A 257 -11.29 -20.08 2.51
N SER A 258 -11.47 -21.36 2.78
CA SER A 258 -10.36 -22.32 2.76
C SER A 258 -9.95 -22.62 1.31
N SER A 259 -8.67 -22.56 0.98
CA SER A 259 -8.16 -22.84 -0.37
C SER A 259 -8.48 -24.26 -0.81
N ASP A 260 -8.90 -24.44 -2.05
CA ASP A 260 -9.18 -25.75 -2.64
C ASP A 260 -7.94 -26.64 -2.77
N ASN A 261 -6.77 -26.02 -2.95
CA ASN A 261 -5.49 -26.73 -3.09
C ASN A 261 -4.49 -26.29 -2.01
N LYS A 262 -4.36 -27.08 -0.96
CA LYS A 262 -3.43 -26.79 0.15
C LYS A 262 -1.96 -26.93 -0.23
N PHE A 263 -1.64 -27.75 -1.23
CA PHE A 263 -0.27 -27.90 -1.72
C PHE A 263 0.21 -26.61 -2.39
N HIS A 264 -0.65 -25.97 -3.19
CA HIS A 264 -0.40 -24.64 -3.74
C HIS A 264 -0.28 -23.59 -2.63
N ALA A 265 -1.24 -23.53 -1.71
CA ALA A 265 -1.31 -22.52 -0.67
C ALA A 265 -0.13 -22.50 0.32
N LEU A 266 0.59 -23.65 0.48
CA LEU A 266 1.78 -23.73 1.32
C LEU A 266 3.07 -23.36 0.59
N THR A 267 3.12 -23.47 -0.73
CA THR A 267 4.34 -23.37 -1.53
C THR A 267 4.43 -22.18 -2.43
N SER A 268 3.30 -21.72 -2.93
CA SER A 268 3.20 -20.54 -3.79
C SER A 268 2.63 -19.35 -3.02
N HIS A 269 3.12 -18.17 -3.33
CA HIS A 269 2.60 -16.91 -2.82
C HIS A 269 2.37 -15.94 -4.00
N ASP A 270 1.95 -16.52 -5.13
CA ASP A 270 1.66 -15.81 -6.37
C ASP A 270 0.50 -14.83 -6.20
N GLU A 271 -0.48 -15.11 -5.34
CA GLU A 271 -1.53 -14.15 -5.00
C GLU A 271 -0.95 -12.88 -4.37
N VAL A 272 0.02 -13.02 -3.46
CA VAL A 272 0.69 -11.86 -2.83
C VAL A 272 1.49 -11.07 -3.87
N VAL A 273 2.19 -11.76 -4.79
CA VAL A 273 2.92 -11.13 -5.90
C VAL A 273 1.96 -10.36 -6.79
N PHE A 274 0.83 -10.96 -7.16
CA PHE A 274 -0.15 -10.34 -8.05
C PHE A 274 -0.76 -9.08 -7.44
N VAL A 275 -1.17 -9.15 -6.19
CA VAL A 275 -1.74 -8.00 -5.46
C VAL A 275 -0.69 -6.89 -5.29
N HIS A 276 0.56 -7.24 -4.93
CA HIS A 276 1.62 -6.24 -4.82
C HIS A 276 1.95 -5.62 -6.18
N GLY A 277 1.79 -6.35 -7.27
CA GLY A 277 1.88 -5.81 -8.63
C GLY A 277 0.87 -4.69 -8.90
N ALA A 278 -0.37 -4.82 -8.41
CA ALA A 278 -1.37 -3.75 -8.48
C ALA A 278 -0.99 -2.55 -7.59
N ILE A 279 -0.47 -2.80 -6.38
CA ILE A 279 0.04 -1.76 -5.48
C ILE A 279 1.24 -1.02 -6.09
N LYS A 280 2.13 -1.74 -6.80
CA LYS A 280 3.21 -1.13 -7.57
C LYS A 280 2.68 -0.23 -8.69
N GLY A 281 1.57 -0.61 -9.35
CA GLY A 281 0.88 0.24 -10.32
C GLY A 281 0.48 1.59 -9.72
N LEU A 282 -0.13 1.58 -8.53
CA LEU A 282 -0.45 2.80 -7.77
C LEU A 282 0.82 3.63 -7.47
N ALA A 283 1.93 3.00 -7.07
CA ALA A 283 3.18 3.70 -6.82
C ALA A 283 3.74 4.39 -8.09
N ALA A 284 3.55 3.80 -9.26
CA ALA A 284 3.92 4.40 -10.54
C ALA A 284 3.06 5.63 -10.86
N ASP A 285 1.75 5.53 -10.67
CA ASP A 285 0.81 6.65 -10.85
C ASP A 285 1.11 7.81 -9.89
N LEU A 286 1.33 7.51 -8.63
CA LEU A 286 1.71 8.52 -7.63
C LEU A 286 3.03 9.21 -7.95
N THR A 287 4.00 8.48 -8.51
CA THR A 287 5.26 9.05 -8.99
C THR A 287 5.01 10.07 -10.11
N LYS A 288 4.14 9.74 -11.06
CA LYS A 288 3.76 10.64 -12.16
C LYS A 288 3.05 11.89 -11.64
N ILE A 289 2.09 11.73 -10.76
CA ILE A 289 1.33 12.85 -10.16
C ILE A 289 2.29 13.78 -9.39
N ALA A 290 3.12 13.23 -8.52
CA ALA A 290 4.10 14.01 -7.74
C ALA A 290 5.11 14.75 -8.62
N ASN A 291 5.57 14.14 -9.71
CA ASN A 291 6.45 14.79 -10.68
C ASN A 291 5.76 15.92 -11.44
N ASP A 292 4.53 15.73 -11.90
CA ASP A 292 3.78 16.80 -12.57
C ASP A 292 3.57 18.01 -11.63
N VAL A 293 3.13 17.76 -10.41
CA VAL A 293 2.94 18.82 -9.41
C VAL A 293 4.26 19.57 -9.17
N ARG A 294 5.36 18.88 -9.01
CA ARG A 294 6.68 19.47 -8.79
C ARG A 294 7.18 20.26 -10.00
N TRP A 295 6.92 19.80 -11.23
CA TRP A 295 7.24 20.54 -12.44
C TRP A 295 6.40 21.80 -12.59
N LEU A 296 5.07 21.70 -12.42
CA LEU A 296 4.15 22.83 -12.54
C LEU A 296 4.41 23.91 -11.48
N ALA A 297 4.83 23.52 -10.27
CA ALA A 297 5.17 24.43 -9.18
C ALA A 297 6.63 24.96 -9.23
N SER A 298 7.43 24.53 -10.21
CA SER A 298 8.85 24.88 -10.26
C SER A 298 9.08 26.40 -10.46
N GLY A 299 10.12 26.91 -9.86
CA GLY A 299 10.50 28.32 -9.97
C GLY A 299 10.54 29.01 -8.60
N PRO A 300 9.74 30.07 -8.33
CA PRO A 300 8.56 30.53 -9.11
C PRO A 300 8.85 31.39 -10.34
N ARG A 301 10.04 32.02 -10.43
CA ARG A 301 10.33 32.96 -11.53
C ARG A 301 11.15 32.36 -12.66
N SER A 302 11.97 31.35 -12.38
CA SER A 302 12.87 30.70 -13.34
C SER A 302 12.47 29.23 -13.62
N GLY A 303 11.20 28.91 -13.46
CA GLY A 303 10.61 27.60 -13.76
C GLY A 303 9.27 27.75 -14.44
N ILE A 304 8.43 26.71 -14.36
CA ILE A 304 7.10 26.71 -14.99
C ILE A 304 6.14 27.63 -14.21
N GLY A 305 6.02 27.46 -12.91
CA GLY A 305 5.28 28.36 -12.03
C GLY A 305 3.77 28.47 -12.28
N GLU A 306 3.15 27.50 -12.96
CA GLU A 306 1.71 27.54 -13.28
C GLU A 306 0.81 27.21 -12.09
N ILE A 307 1.35 26.55 -11.07
CA ILE A 307 0.66 26.30 -9.79
C ILE A 307 1.53 26.74 -8.62
N THR A 308 0.90 26.99 -7.50
CA THR A 308 1.56 27.15 -6.19
C THR A 308 1.17 26.02 -5.27
N ILE A 309 2.08 25.65 -4.37
CA ILE A 309 1.90 24.63 -3.34
C ILE A 309 2.14 25.23 -1.96
N PRO A 310 1.60 24.64 -0.88
CA PRO A 310 1.82 25.13 0.47
C PRO A 310 3.30 25.17 0.86
N ALA A 311 3.66 26.22 1.61
CA ALA A 311 4.99 26.38 2.21
C ALA A 311 4.98 25.72 3.60
N ASN A 312 5.31 24.45 3.68
CA ASN A 312 5.20 23.70 4.93
C ASN A 312 6.41 23.88 5.86
N GLU A 313 7.60 24.05 5.29
CA GLU A 313 8.85 24.23 6.02
C GLU A 313 9.84 25.13 5.25
N PRO A 314 10.84 25.74 5.94
CA PRO A 314 11.91 26.45 5.27
C PRO A 314 12.68 25.54 4.29
N GLY A 315 12.71 25.91 3.01
CA GLY A 315 13.29 25.08 1.95
C GLY A 315 14.81 25.12 1.85
N SER A 316 15.49 25.97 2.63
CA SER A 316 16.94 26.11 2.57
C SER A 316 17.51 26.76 3.84
N SER A 317 18.68 26.29 4.28
CA SER A 317 19.41 26.89 5.39
C SER A 317 20.15 28.20 5.05
N ILE A 318 20.32 28.50 3.74
CA ILE A 318 21.10 29.67 3.26
C ILE A 318 20.34 30.54 2.24
N MET A 319 19.18 30.11 1.75
CA MET A 319 18.35 30.85 0.78
C MET A 319 17.00 31.19 1.43
N PRO A 320 16.84 32.36 2.07
CA PRO A 320 15.60 32.72 2.75
C PRO A 320 14.42 32.78 1.77
N GLY A 321 13.27 32.25 2.16
CA GLY A 321 12.05 32.29 1.35
C GLY A 321 11.96 31.23 0.25
N LYS A 322 12.95 30.33 0.13
CA LYS A 322 12.86 29.18 -0.79
C LYS A 322 11.88 28.16 -0.26
N VAL A 323 10.93 27.73 -1.10
CA VAL A 323 9.97 26.67 -0.83
C VAL A 323 10.28 25.49 -1.75
N ASN A 324 10.41 24.29 -1.19
CA ASN A 324 10.66 23.07 -1.95
C ASN A 324 9.40 22.21 -2.03
N PRO A 325 9.24 21.39 -3.08
CA PRO A 325 8.11 20.47 -3.23
C PRO A 325 8.32 19.19 -2.40
N THR A 326 8.52 19.35 -1.09
CA THR A 326 8.97 18.28 -0.16
C THR A 326 8.00 17.11 -0.07
N GLN A 327 6.69 17.36 -0.17
CA GLN A 327 5.68 16.31 -0.18
C GLN A 327 5.78 15.45 -1.45
N SER A 328 6.03 16.05 -2.61
CA SER A 328 6.29 15.33 -3.85
C SER A 328 7.57 14.49 -3.76
N GLU A 329 8.61 15.02 -3.12
CA GLU A 329 9.87 14.31 -2.91
C GLU A 329 9.67 13.09 -2.00
N ALA A 330 8.96 13.26 -0.88
CA ALA A 330 8.64 12.17 0.04
C ALA A 330 7.81 11.06 -0.65
N LEU A 331 6.77 11.45 -1.39
CA LEU A 331 5.91 10.51 -2.12
C LEU A 331 6.70 9.70 -3.17
N THR A 332 7.58 10.34 -3.92
CA THR A 332 8.43 9.63 -4.90
C THR A 332 9.46 8.72 -4.24
N MET A 333 10.03 9.07 -3.07
CA MET A 333 10.92 8.17 -2.32
C MET A 333 10.17 6.93 -1.81
N VAL A 334 8.94 7.10 -1.33
CA VAL A 334 8.08 5.97 -0.95
C VAL A 334 7.80 5.06 -2.14
N ALA A 335 7.48 5.62 -3.30
CA ALA A 335 7.28 4.82 -4.52
C ALA A 335 8.53 4.00 -4.91
N VAL A 336 9.73 4.58 -4.79
CA VAL A 336 10.99 3.85 -5.02
C VAL A 336 11.15 2.66 -4.07
N GLN A 337 10.81 2.84 -2.79
CA GLN A 337 10.84 1.75 -1.81
C GLN A 337 9.86 0.64 -2.20
N VAL A 338 8.65 0.98 -2.66
CA VAL A 338 7.65 0.00 -3.11
C VAL A 338 8.13 -0.80 -4.32
N PHE A 339 8.81 -0.17 -5.28
CA PHE A 339 9.44 -0.90 -6.40
C PHE A 339 10.50 -1.89 -5.91
N GLY A 340 11.31 -1.52 -4.92
CA GLY A 340 12.28 -2.42 -4.30
C GLY A 340 11.61 -3.59 -3.58
N ASN A 341 10.54 -3.31 -2.84
CA ASN A 341 9.75 -4.33 -2.15
C ASN A 341 9.10 -5.32 -3.13
N ASP A 342 8.60 -4.84 -4.27
CA ASP A 342 8.02 -5.69 -5.32
C ASP A 342 9.04 -6.70 -5.86
N ALA A 343 10.25 -6.26 -6.12
CA ALA A 343 11.33 -7.14 -6.55
C ALA A 343 11.67 -8.18 -5.47
N ALA A 344 11.75 -7.78 -4.20
CA ALA A 344 12.00 -8.68 -3.09
C ALA A 344 10.90 -9.74 -2.94
N ILE A 345 9.63 -9.33 -3.02
CA ILE A 345 8.45 -10.21 -2.94
C ILE A 345 8.46 -11.23 -4.08
N GLY A 346 8.65 -10.78 -5.33
CA GLY A 346 8.67 -11.66 -6.51
C GLY A 346 9.79 -12.70 -6.43
N PHE A 347 10.99 -12.28 -6.03
CA PHE A 347 12.13 -13.18 -5.85
C PHE A 347 11.86 -14.21 -4.74
N ALA A 348 11.39 -13.76 -3.58
CA ALA A 348 11.09 -14.62 -2.44
C ALA A 348 9.97 -15.63 -2.75
N ALA A 349 8.93 -15.21 -3.46
CA ALA A 349 7.84 -16.10 -3.88
C ALA A 349 8.31 -17.20 -4.83
N SER A 350 9.32 -16.94 -5.68
CA SER A 350 9.88 -17.94 -6.59
C SER A 350 10.69 -19.05 -5.91
N GLN A 351 10.95 -18.97 -4.59
CA GLN A 351 11.83 -19.85 -3.85
C GLN A 351 11.11 -21.01 -3.14
N GLY A 352 9.88 -21.34 -3.55
CA GLY A 352 9.19 -22.54 -3.08
C GLY A 352 9.92 -23.81 -3.54
N ASN A 353 10.14 -24.74 -2.59
CA ASN A 353 10.75 -26.04 -2.89
C ASN A 353 9.86 -27.15 -2.36
N PHE A 354 9.41 -28.05 -3.25
CA PHE A 354 8.46 -29.09 -2.92
C PHE A 354 7.22 -28.53 -2.22
N GLU A 355 6.93 -28.92 -0.99
CA GLU A 355 5.69 -28.59 -0.30
C GLU A 355 5.76 -27.33 0.59
N LEU A 356 6.83 -26.53 0.51
CA LEU A 356 6.93 -25.32 1.33
C LEU A 356 7.80 -24.23 0.70
N ASN A 357 7.32 -22.99 0.80
CA ASN A 357 8.15 -21.78 0.65
C ASN A 357 8.66 -21.34 2.03
N VAL A 358 9.97 -21.07 2.12
CA VAL A 358 10.63 -20.65 3.36
C VAL A 358 11.16 -19.22 3.33
N TYR A 359 10.46 -18.33 2.63
CA TYR A 359 10.73 -16.89 2.54
C TYR A 359 9.54 -16.02 3.00
N LYS A 360 8.57 -16.63 3.67
CA LYS A 360 7.30 -15.99 4.06
C LYS A 360 7.47 -14.73 4.91
N PRO A 361 8.35 -14.68 5.93
CA PRO A 361 8.52 -13.46 6.74
C PRO A 361 8.93 -12.25 5.92
N VAL A 362 9.87 -12.39 4.99
CA VAL A 362 10.32 -11.26 4.15
C VAL A 362 9.26 -10.87 3.13
N ILE A 363 8.48 -11.81 2.59
CA ILE A 363 7.37 -11.52 1.68
C ILE A 363 6.36 -10.59 2.35
N ILE A 364 5.85 -10.98 3.51
CA ILE A 364 4.78 -10.22 4.16
C ILE A 364 5.28 -8.92 4.79
N TYR A 365 6.51 -8.88 5.27
CA TYR A 365 7.11 -7.63 5.76
C TYR A 365 7.15 -6.56 4.68
N ASN A 366 7.67 -6.89 3.48
CA ASN A 366 7.76 -5.96 2.37
C ASN A 366 6.37 -5.56 1.85
N PHE A 367 5.41 -6.50 1.82
CA PHE A 367 4.03 -6.20 1.43
C PHE A 367 3.38 -5.17 2.36
N LEU A 368 3.39 -5.44 3.67
CA LEU A 368 2.78 -4.55 4.67
C LEU A 368 3.52 -3.22 4.78
N GLN A 369 4.84 -3.20 4.60
CA GLN A 369 5.60 -1.96 4.52
C GLN A 369 5.13 -1.10 3.34
N SER A 370 4.93 -1.70 2.16
CA SER A 370 4.43 -0.98 0.97
C SER A 370 3.05 -0.38 1.21
N VAL A 371 2.13 -1.16 1.77
CA VAL A 371 0.78 -0.71 2.11
C VAL A 371 0.81 0.49 3.06
N ARG A 372 1.55 0.37 4.16
CA ARG A 372 1.68 1.41 5.18
C ARG A 372 2.29 2.69 4.63
N LEU A 373 3.44 2.57 3.95
CA LEU A 373 4.16 3.73 3.42
C LEU A 373 3.35 4.48 2.37
N LEU A 374 2.67 3.77 1.45
CA LEU A 374 1.82 4.42 0.45
C LEU A 374 0.62 5.11 1.07
N ALA A 375 -0.05 4.47 2.03
CA ALA A 375 -1.18 5.07 2.72
C ALA A 375 -0.77 6.35 3.44
N ASP A 376 0.28 6.29 4.26
CA ASP A 376 0.78 7.44 5.01
C ASP A 376 1.25 8.57 4.09
N ALA A 377 1.94 8.24 2.99
CA ALA A 377 2.42 9.22 2.02
C ALA A 377 1.29 9.87 1.21
N MET A 378 0.24 9.12 0.86
CA MET A 378 -0.95 9.70 0.19
C MET A 378 -1.69 10.68 1.10
N VAL A 379 -1.90 10.33 2.37
CA VAL A 379 -2.52 11.24 3.35
C VAL A 379 -1.65 12.49 3.55
N SER A 380 -0.34 12.31 3.74
CA SER A 380 0.58 13.44 3.90
C SER A 380 0.61 14.35 2.67
N PHE A 381 0.65 13.79 1.47
CA PHE A 381 0.61 14.54 0.22
C PHE A 381 -0.73 15.25 0.02
N ASP A 382 -1.84 14.61 0.36
CA ASP A 382 -3.16 15.19 0.30
C ASP A 382 -3.27 16.42 1.21
N GLU A 383 -3.02 16.25 2.49
CA GLU A 383 -3.21 17.30 3.51
C GLU A 383 -2.22 18.46 3.37
N ASN A 384 -0.98 18.18 2.98
CA ASN A 384 0.10 19.17 2.97
C ASN A 384 0.49 19.66 1.56
N CYS A 385 -0.15 19.16 0.50
CA CYS A 385 0.14 19.58 -0.87
C CYS A 385 -1.14 19.72 -1.70
N ALA A 386 -1.89 18.63 -1.94
CA ALA A 386 -2.98 18.63 -2.91
C ALA A 386 -4.13 19.56 -2.51
N GLN A 387 -4.54 19.57 -1.24
CA GLN A 387 -5.60 20.47 -0.75
C GLN A 387 -5.25 21.94 -0.92
N GLY A 388 -3.99 22.30 -0.75
CA GLY A 388 -3.50 23.67 -0.88
C GLY A 388 -2.92 24.05 -2.25
N LEU A 389 -3.10 23.19 -3.27
CA LEU A 389 -2.69 23.48 -4.64
C LEU A 389 -3.58 24.56 -5.25
N GLU A 390 -2.98 25.65 -5.73
CA GLU A 390 -3.67 26.77 -6.35
C GLU A 390 -3.08 27.13 -7.72
N PRO A 391 -3.90 27.55 -8.71
CA PRO A 391 -3.43 27.98 -10.02
C PRO A 391 -2.80 29.37 -9.94
N ASN A 392 -1.71 29.59 -10.66
CA ASN A 392 -1.14 30.91 -10.89
C ASN A 392 -1.67 31.45 -12.24
N ILE A 393 -2.82 32.11 -12.17
CA ILE A 393 -3.58 32.53 -13.36
C ILE A 393 -2.75 33.42 -14.30
N ASP A 394 -2.01 34.39 -13.74
CA ASP A 394 -1.23 35.34 -14.57
C ASP A 394 -0.17 34.60 -15.41
N VAL A 395 0.52 33.61 -14.81
CA VAL A 395 1.54 32.79 -15.50
C VAL A 395 0.89 31.86 -16.53
N ILE A 396 -0.24 31.27 -16.19
CA ILE A 396 -1.00 30.39 -17.09
C ILE A 396 -1.44 31.19 -18.33
N GLU A 397 -2.03 32.36 -18.15
CA GLU A 397 -2.49 33.23 -19.25
C GLU A 397 -1.31 33.72 -20.11
N GLU A 398 -0.21 34.14 -19.48
CA GLU A 398 1.01 34.53 -20.19
C GLU A 398 1.54 33.40 -21.08
N ASN A 399 1.62 32.19 -20.54
CA ASN A 399 2.08 31.01 -21.29
C ASN A 399 1.16 30.68 -22.46
N VAL A 400 -0.15 30.74 -22.30
CA VAL A 400 -1.12 30.54 -23.40
C VAL A 400 -0.91 31.59 -24.49
N ASN A 401 -0.82 32.88 -24.13
CA ASN A 401 -0.66 33.97 -25.09
C ASN A 401 0.67 33.91 -25.87
N ARG A 402 1.72 33.36 -25.27
CA ARG A 402 3.05 33.19 -25.89
C ARG A 402 3.20 31.90 -26.68
N SER A 403 2.27 30.96 -26.57
CA SER A 403 2.40 29.63 -27.18
C SER A 403 2.31 29.70 -28.70
N LEU A 404 3.31 29.16 -29.39
CA LEU A 404 3.30 29.00 -30.84
C LEU A 404 2.39 27.87 -31.30
N MET A 405 1.99 26.96 -30.41
CA MET A 405 1.18 25.75 -30.74
C MET A 405 -0.29 26.08 -30.95
N LEU A 406 -0.76 27.30 -30.60
CA LEU A 406 -2.07 27.79 -30.96
C LEU A 406 -2.29 27.86 -32.49
N VAL A 407 -1.19 27.94 -33.25
CA VAL A 407 -1.22 27.91 -34.72
C VAL A 407 -1.93 26.67 -35.28
N THR A 408 -2.04 25.61 -34.50
CA THR A 408 -2.74 24.36 -34.88
C THR A 408 -4.22 24.64 -35.25
N ALA A 409 -4.85 25.62 -34.62
CA ALA A 409 -6.23 26.06 -34.94
C ALA A 409 -6.36 26.60 -36.36
N LEU A 410 -5.29 27.07 -36.98
CA LEU A 410 -5.29 27.58 -38.35
C LEU A 410 -5.26 26.49 -39.43
N ASN A 411 -4.86 25.26 -39.07
CA ASN A 411 -4.71 24.18 -40.06
C ASN A 411 -5.97 23.94 -40.91
N PRO A 412 -7.18 23.92 -40.38
CA PRO A 412 -8.40 23.74 -41.17
C PRO A 412 -8.67 24.90 -42.15
N HIS A 413 -8.12 26.10 -41.91
CA HIS A 413 -8.41 27.32 -42.66
C HIS A 413 -7.38 27.63 -43.73
N ILE A 414 -6.08 27.48 -43.43
CA ILE A 414 -4.98 27.87 -44.33
C ILE A 414 -4.06 26.70 -44.70
N GLY A 415 -4.26 25.55 -44.14
CA GLY A 415 -3.44 24.34 -44.33
C GLY A 415 -2.20 24.32 -43.44
N TYR A 416 -1.68 23.10 -43.23
CA TYR A 416 -0.56 22.82 -42.33
C TYR A 416 0.74 23.57 -42.67
N GLU A 417 1.10 23.64 -43.98
CA GLU A 417 2.36 24.27 -44.42
C GLU A 417 2.38 25.79 -44.08
N LYS A 418 1.29 26.52 -44.39
CA LYS A 418 1.21 27.93 -44.07
C LYS A 418 1.17 28.20 -42.56
N ALA A 419 0.46 27.35 -41.80
CA ALA A 419 0.47 27.43 -40.34
C ALA A 419 1.89 27.21 -39.80
N ALA A 420 2.65 26.22 -40.33
CA ALA A 420 4.04 25.97 -39.94
C ALA A 420 4.95 27.17 -40.30
N GLU A 421 4.75 27.85 -41.42
CA GLU A 421 5.50 29.05 -41.80
C GLU A 421 5.25 30.18 -40.78
N ILE A 422 4.01 30.41 -40.36
CA ILE A 422 3.67 31.41 -39.33
C ILE A 422 4.38 31.11 -38.02
N ALA A 423 4.32 29.84 -37.52
CA ALA A 423 4.98 29.48 -36.28
C ALA A 423 6.52 29.62 -36.34
N LYS A 424 7.14 29.21 -37.46
CA LYS A 424 8.57 29.38 -37.68
C LYS A 424 8.98 30.86 -37.76
N LEU A 425 8.17 31.72 -38.41
CA LEU A 425 8.40 33.15 -38.48
C LEU A 425 8.32 33.78 -37.09
N ALA A 426 7.26 33.49 -36.33
CA ALA A 426 7.10 33.98 -34.98
C ALA A 426 8.27 33.57 -34.05
N PHE A 427 8.71 32.33 -34.13
CA PHE A 427 9.87 31.83 -33.39
C PHE A 427 11.17 32.56 -33.75
N LYS A 428 11.41 32.73 -35.06
CA LYS A 428 12.62 33.38 -35.57
C LYS A 428 12.71 34.84 -35.19
N ASP A 429 11.59 35.54 -35.29
CA ASP A 429 11.53 36.99 -35.07
C ASP A 429 11.29 37.37 -33.60
N GLY A 430 10.97 36.38 -32.73
CA GLY A 430 10.57 36.60 -31.33
C GLY A 430 9.24 37.34 -31.21
N SER A 431 8.41 37.31 -32.26
CA SER A 431 7.09 37.96 -32.30
C SER A 431 5.98 37.00 -31.83
N THR A 432 4.79 37.55 -31.61
CA THR A 432 3.58 36.76 -31.36
C THR A 432 3.12 36.03 -32.61
N LEU A 433 2.34 34.97 -32.46
CA LEU A 433 1.68 34.28 -33.60
C LEU A 433 0.82 35.26 -34.42
N LYS A 434 0.12 36.15 -33.76
CA LYS A 434 -0.76 37.17 -34.43
C LYS A 434 0.05 38.07 -35.31
N GLU A 435 1.14 38.66 -34.79
CA GLU A 435 2.01 39.54 -35.58
C GLU A 435 2.63 38.79 -36.77
N ALA A 436 3.11 37.56 -36.56
CA ALA A 436 3.67 36.74 -37.63
C ALA A 436 2.62 36.37 -38.69
N ALA A 437 1.40 36.02 -38.27
CA ALA A 437 0.31 35.66 -39.16
C ALA A 437 -0.06 36.82 -40.09
N ILE A 438 -0.22 38.03 -39.53
CA ILE A 438 -0.50 39.24 -40.31
C ILE A 438 0.63 39.58 -41.27
N LYS A 439 1.88 39.46 -40.79
CA LYS A 439 3.09 39.72 -41.60
C LYS A 439 3.21 38.77 -42.82
N THR A 440 2.75 37.54 -42.73
CA THR A 440 2.74 36.60 -43.88
C THR A 440 1.68 36.96 -44.92
N GLY A 441 0.65 37.71 -44.57
CA GLY A 441 -0.48 38.04 -45.45
C GLY A 441 -1.42 36.86 -45.72
N TYR A 442 -1.32 35.76 -44.99
CA TYR A 442 -2.17 34.56 -45.19
C TYR A 442 -3.57 34.74 -44.62
N LEU A 443 -3.75 35.65 -43.65
CA LEU A 443 -5.03 35.98 -42.99
C LEU A 443 -5.02 37.40 -42.45
N THR A 444 -6.22 37.93 -42.23
CA THR A 444 -6.40 39.25 -41.60
C THR A 444 -6.40 39.13 -40.08
N GLU A 445 -6.32 40.26 -39.39
CA GLU A 445 -6.41 40.31 -37.92
C GLU A 445 -7.74 39.75 -37.42
N GLU A 446 -8.85 40.12 -38.07
CA GLU A 446 -10.19 39.63 -37.72
C GLU A 446 -10.30 38.11 -37.91
N GLN A 447 -9.72 37.57 -38.98
CA GLN A 447 -9.68 36.13 -39.23
C GLN A 447 -8.84 35.42 -38.16
N TYR A 448 -7.70 35.99 -37.75
CA TYR A 448 -6.89 35.46 -36.67
C TYR A 448 -7.68 35.37 -35.38
N ASP A 449 -8.29 36.46 -34.95
CA ASP A 449 -9.06 36.53 -33.69
C ASP A 449 -10.30 35.62 -33.72
N GLN A 450 -10.89 35.39 -34.90
CA GLN A 450 -12.01 34.46 -35.06
C GLN A 450 -11.61 32.99 -34.98
N TRP A 451 -10.44 32.62 -35.54
CA TRP A 451 -10.02 31.23 -35.71
C TRP A 451 -9.16 30.72 -34.59
N ILE A 452 -8.37 31.59 -33.96
CA ILE A 452 -7.57 31.24 -32.77
C ILE A 452 -8.32 31.62 -31.51
N ASP A 453 -9.06 30.65 -31.00
CA ASP A 453 -9.78 30.73 -29.75
C ASP A 453 -9.39 29.51 -28.89
N PRO A 454 -8.52 29.68 -27.89
CA PRO A 454 -8.09 28.56 -27.04
C PRO A 454 -9.25 27.81 -26.39
N ALA A 455 -10.38 28.49 -26.11
CA ALA A 455 -11.57 27.86 -25.53
C ALA A 455 -12.20 26.80 -26.46
N LYS A 456 -12.10 27.00 -27.77
CA LYS A 456 -12.60 26.06 -28.77
C LYS A 456 -11.64 24.86 -29.00
N MET A 457 -10.42 24.93 -28.45
CA MET A 457 -9.41 23.87 -28.63
C MET A 457 -9.45 22.81 -27.53
N VAL A 458 -10.18 23.03 -26.46
CA VAL A 458 -10.16 22.16 -25.25
C VAL A 458 -11.32 21.18 -25.15
N ASN A 459 -12.33 21.26 -26.03
CA ASN A 459 -13.49 20.35 -26.10
C ASN A 459 -14.17 20.13 -24.72
N LEU A 460 -14.60 21.23 -24.08
CA LEU A 460 -15.40 21.18 -22.84
C LEU A 460 -16.87 20.88 -23.15
#